data_25aae5a35d94467540917f38ebf49486
#
_entry.id   25aae5a35d94467540917f38ebf49486
#
_cell.length_a   1.000
_cell.length_b   1.000
_cell.length_c   1.000
_cell.angle_alpha   90.00
_cell.angle_beta   90.00
_cell.angle_gamma   90.00
#
_symmetry.space_group_name_H-M   'P 1'
#
loop_
_entity.id
_entity.type
_entity.pdbx_description
1 polymer ?
#
loop_
_entity_poly.entity_id
_entity_poly.type
_entity_poly.pdbx_seq_one_letter_code
_entity_poly.pdbx_strand_id
1 'polypeptide(L)'
;MPPQAKRRISSAAGVGASHPQLSDRRDAALPIAPKESATSSLVRVVAPLGFAAPQLRQGFWRKLSGVVLALAFPVGLACAWFWSFVHEPELPLPFQVMVDHAGMEKPQRSAAVEIAPLRVPMQDAAPVAGLSRDPRLIENSIHGPVPRASSDGLKARHVYARPFADTTKRPRIALIITGLGLGIAVTDKAIAHLPPAVGLAFSPYGQDLVRQVQAARQDNRELLLQIPMEPYDFPTNDAGPAMLAADAPSDVNQDRLLWSLARMTGYVGLTNLQGGRFRDSPAMARLAEQVERRGLFYIDDGAGRTKRDGKNEPWPRASMLIDPAALDTGLKELERLAQERGSAIGMMAVTPAMIDRVAAWAQTLEARGFILVPVTAALERGAAP
;
A
#
# COMPACT_ATOMS: atom_id res chain seq x y z
N MET A 1 24.38 -56.78 -26.09
CA MET A 1 25.54 -57.37 -25.38
C MET A 1 26.41 -56.23 -24.87
N PRO A 2 26.75 -56.26 -23.56
CA PRO A 2 27.50 -55.24 -22.85
C PRO A 2 29.02 -55.46 -22.88
N PRO A 3 29.86 -54.64 -22.20
CA PRO A 3 30.06 -54.96 -20.78
C PRO A 3 30.12 -53.77 -19.83
N GLN A 4 29.79 -54.17 -18.59
CA GLN A 4 30.00 -53.46 -17.31
C GLN A 4 31.48 -53.29 -16.98
N ALA A 5 31.78 -52.27 -16.20
CA ALA A 5 32.94 -52.28 -15.29
C ALA A 5 32.52 -51.71 -13.93
N LYS A 6 32.44 -52.61 -12.98
CA LYS A 6 32.50 -52.39 -11.52
C LYS A 6 33.92 -52.08 -11.10
N ARG A 7 34.11 -51.19 -10.12
CA ARG A 7 35.11 -51.30 -9.02
C ARG A 7 34.82 -50.14 -8.06
N ARG A 8 34.45 -50.43 -6.88
CA ARG A 8 35.03 -50.97 -5.63
C ARG A 8 35.47 -49.85 -4.69
N ILE A 9 34.77 -49.84 -3.63
CA ILE A 9 34.97 -49.50 -2.24
C ILE A 9 36.45 -49.50 -1.82
N SER A 10 36.90 -48.45 -1.10
CA SER A 10 37.97 -48.56 -0.10
C SER A 10 37.61 -47.69 1.10
N SER A 11 37.54 -48.40 2.21
CA SER A 11 37.44 -48.02 3.61
C SER A 11 38.82 -47.76 4.16
N ALA A 12 39.00 -46.73 5.00
CA ALA A 12 39.92 -46.67 6.14
C ALA A 12 39.50 -45.44 6.96
N ALA A 13 38.90 -45.53 8.17
CA ALA A 13 39.52 -45.81 9.46
C ALA A 13 40.69 -44.83 9.76
N GLY A 14 40.54 -43.93 10.69
CA GLY A 14 40.52 -44.07 12.09
C GLY A 14 41.11 -42.86 12.79
N VAL A 15 40.73 -42.70 14.06
CA VAL A 15 41.52 -42.13 15.19
C VAL A 15 41.58 -40.60 15.20
N GLY A 16 41.19 -39.84 16.22
CA GLY A 16 40.99 -40.10 17.63
C GLY A 16 40.94 -38.74 18.34
N ALA A 17 40.08 -38.66 19.27
CA ALA A 17 40.18 -38.00 20.57
C ALA A 17 40.91 -36.66 20.72
N SER A 18 40.21 -35.69 21.27
CA SER A 18 40.38 -35.29 22.67
C SER A 18 39.51 -34.05 23.00
N HIS A 19 38.61 -34.25 23.92
CA HIS A 19 38.13 -33.20 24.82
C HIS A 19 39.24 -32.77 25.76
N PRO A 20 39.20 -31.56 26.27
CA PRO A 20 39.26 -31.40 27.72
C PRO A 20 38.04 -30.66 28.26
N GLN A 21 37.59 -31.28 29.32
CA GLN A 21 36.62 -30.76 30.28
C GLN A 21 37.27 -29.71 31.20
N LEU A 22 36.40 -28.84 31.71
CA LEU A 22 36.37 -28.23 33.06
C LEU A 22 37.52 -27.32 33.53
N SER A 23 37.14 -26.08 33.84
CA SER A 23 37.35 -25.58 35.18
C SER A 23 36.32 -24.52 35.55
N ASP A 24 35.53 -24.90 36.46
CA ASP A 24 34.83 -24.24 37.54
C ASP A 24 35.58 -22.98 38.01
N ARG A 25 34.94 -21.84 38.05
CA ARG A 25 35.21 -20.76 39.00
C ARG A 25 33.91 -20.07 39.38
N ARG A 26 33.59 -20.32 40.62
CA ARG A 26 32.56 -19.74 41.44
C ARG A 26 32.79 -18.23 41.68
N ASP A 27 31.64 -17.61 41.85
CA ASP A 27 31.37 -16.54 42.81
C ASP A 27 32.18 -15.25 42.81
N ALA A 28 31.57 -14.18 42.37
CA ALA A 28 31.71 -12.88 43.01
C ALA A 28 30.38 -12.10 42.86
N ALA A 29 29.56 -12.24 43.87
CA ALA A 29 28.45 -11.34 44.13
C ALA A 29 28.97 -9.97 44.55
N LEU A 30 28.54 -8.90 43.97
CA LEU A 30 28.71 -7.54 44.46
C LEU A 30 27.40 -7.06 45.06
N PRO A 31 27.48 -6.32 46.19
CA PRO A 31 26.34 -6.09 47.07
C PRO A 31 25.44 -4.94 46.63
N ILE A 32 24.16 -5.15 46.84
CA ILE A 32 23.08 -4.17 46.77
C ILE A 32 23.27 -3.18 47.93
N ALA A 33 23.41 -1.89 47.65
CA ALA A 33 23.32 -0.83 48.63
C ALA A 33 21.91 -0.27 48.72
N PRO A 34 21.43 0.08 49.94
CA PRO A 34 20.04 0.44 50.18
C PRO A 34 19.74 1.90 49.85
N LYS A 35 18.48 2.12 49.48
CA LYS A 35 17.86 3.44 49.40
C LYS A 35 17.78 4.07 50.81
N GLU A 36 18.40 5.19 51.00
CA GLU A 36 18.07 6.11 52.08
C GLU A 36 17.38 7.36 51.55
N SER A 37 16.20 7.56 52.05
CA SER A 37 15.43 8.79 52.02
C SER A 37 16.02 9.80 52.99
N ALA A 38 16.36 10.99 52.53
CA ALA A 38 16.65 12.12 53.41
C ALA A 38 16.03 13.39 52.84
N THR A 39 14.85 13.69 53.32
CA THR A 39 14.33 15.05 53.43
C THR A 39 15.17 15.83 54.45
N SER A 40 15.81 16.91 54.05
CA SER A 40 16.17 17.98 54.97
C SER A 40 16.26 19.31 54.24
N SER A 41 15.42 20.18 54.72
CA SER A 41 15.31 21.61 54.57
C SER A 41 16.67 22.34 54.66
N LEU A 42 16.96 23.17 53.69
CA LEU A 42 17.85 24.31 53.85
C LEU A 42 17.17 25.58 53.35
N VAL A 43 16.50 26.23 54.28
CA VAL A 43 16.11 27.64 54.17
C VAL A 43 17.40 28.46 54.21
N ARG A 44 17.78 29.03 53.08
CA ARG A 44 18.81 30.08 53.01
C ARG A 44 18.11 31.42 52.88
N VAL A 45 18.12 32.14 53.99
CA VAL A 45 17.75 33.56 54.09
C VAL A 45 18.75 34.34 53.22
N VAL A 46 18.24 34.96 52.17
CA VAL A 46 18.96 35.99 51.38
C VAL A 46 18.30 37.31 51.68
N ALA A 47 19.08 38.20 52.35
CA ALA A 47 18.69 39.56 52.65
C ALA A 47 18.38 40.37 51.39
N PRO A 48 17.43 41.30 51.42
CA PRO A 48 17.10 42.11 50.28
C PRO A 48 18.16 43.20 50.05
N LEU A 49 18.84 43.13 48.92
CA LEU A 49 19.60 44.26 48.40
C LEU A 49 18.60 45.29 47.85
N GLY A 50 18.52 46.42 48.56
CA GLY A 50 17.72 47.54 48.19
C GLY A 50 18.21 48.15 46.87
N PHE A 51 17.50 47.92 45.80
CA PHE A 51 17.58 48.69 44.56
C PHE A 51 16.61 49.89 44.68
N ALA A 52 17.19 51.09 44.82
CA ALA A 52 16.45 52.35 44.68
C ALA A 52 15.94 52.43 43.24
N ALA A 53 14.64 52.44 43.06
CA ALA A 53 14.01 52.59 41.76
C ALA A 53 14.22 54.04 41.26
N PRO A 54 14.73 54.24 40.06
CA PRO A 54 14.82 55.58 39.48
C PRO A 54 13.41 56.12 39.22
N GLN A 55 13.13 57.32 39.72
CA GLN A 55 11.88 58.07 39.44
C GLN A 55 11.83 58.43 37.95
N LEU A 56 11.23 57.59 37.11
CA LEU A 56 10.98 57.88 35.72
C LEU A 56 9.80 58.87 35.61
N ARG A 57 10.08 60.06 35.03
CA ARG A 57 9.13 61.16 34.82
C ARG A 57 7.87 60.66 34.08
N GLN A 58 6.71 61.03 34.54
CA GLN A 58 5.38 60.69 34.01
C GLN A 58 5.18 60.96 32.49
N GLY A 59 6.06 61.70 31.84
CA GLY A 59 6.02 61.96 30.39
C GLY A 59 6.56 60.83 29.51
N PHE A 60 7.30 59.88 30.09
CA PHE A 60 7.87 58.77 29.33
C PHE A 60 6.82 57.71 28.97
N TRP A 61 5.92 57.42 29.90
CA TRP A 61 4.87 56.41 29.69
C TRP A 61 3.82 56.82 28.64
N ARG A 62 3.53 58.13 28.50
CA ARG A 62 2.57 58.62 27.47
C ARG A 62 3.13 58.49 26.05
N LYS A 63 4.45 58.56 25.86
CA LYS A 63 5.09 58.34 24.55
C LYS A 63 5.31 56.85 24.24
N LEU A 64 5.54 56.03 25.26
CA LEU A 64 5.71 54.58 25.11
C LEU A 64 4.40 53.90 24.74
N SER A 65 3.25 54.30 25.32
CA SER A 65 1.95 53.74 24.98
C SER A 65 1.54 54.04 23.52
N GLY A 66 1.91 55.17 22.95
CA GLY A 66 1.66 55.46 21.55
C GLY A 66 2.46 54.56 20.59
N VAL A 67 3.73 54.29 20.92
CA VAL A 67 4.58 53.38 20.10
C VAL A 67 4.13 51.91 20.21
N VAL A 68 3.75 51.48 21.40
CA VAL A 68 3.23 50.11 21.60
C VAL A 68 1.90 49.90 20.84
N LEU A 69 1.00 50.91 20.85
CA LEU A 69 -0.25 50.81 20.10
C LEU A 69 -0.02 50.83 18.58
N ALA A 70 0.97 51.61 18.10
CA ALA A 70 1.30 51.70 16.68
C ALA A 70 1.95 50.43 16.13
N LEU A 71 2.64 49.66 16.98
CA LEU A 71 3.24 48.37 16.60
C LEU A 71 2.28 47.18 16.81
N ALA A 72 1.38 47.26 17.79
CA ALA A 72 0.42 46.19 18.07
C ALA A 72 -0.71 46.12 17.02
N PHE A 73 -1.09 47.25 16.43
CA PHE A 73 -2.18 47.31 15.45
C PHE A 73 -1.89 46.52 14.14
N PRO A 74 -0.73 46.68 13.47
CA PRO A 74 -0.43 45.92 12.27
C PRO A 74 -0.19 44.43 12.57
N VAL A 75 0.33 44.05 13.75
CA VAL A 75 0.51 42.67 14.17
C VAL A 75 -0.86 41.99 14.40
N GLY A 76 -1.79 42.70 15.04
CA GLY A 76 -3.17 42.24 15.24
C GLY A 76 -3.90 42.00 13.91
N LEU A 77 -3.75 42.94 12.95
CA LEU A 77 -4.30 42.80 11.60
C LEU A 77 -3.65 41.63 10.83
N ALA A 78 -2.34 41.45 10.93
CA ALA A 78 -1.64 40.32 10.30
C ALA A 78 -2.08 38.98 10.91
N CYS A 79 -2.27 38.93 12.23
CA CYS A 79 -2.77 37.70 12.90
C CYS A 79 -4.24 37.44 12.52
N ALA A 80 -5.10 38.46 12.42
CA ALA A 80 -6.47 38.29 11.98
C ALA A 80 -6.55 37.87 10.50
N TRP A 81 -5.68 38.42 9.65
CA TRP A 81 -5.57 38.02 8.24
C TRP A 81 -5.04 36.59 8.07
N PHE A 82 -4.02 36.24 8.85
CA PHE A 82 -3.49 34.86 8.89
C PHE A 82 -4.54 33.88 9.44
N TRP A 83 -5.31 34.26 10.47
CA TRP A 83 -6.40 33.46 11.00
C TRP A 83 -7.52 33.23 9.97
N SER A 84 -7.86 34.24 9.16
CA SER A 84 -8.83 34.10 8.07
C SER A 84 -8.33 33.21 6.92
N PHE A 85 -7.02 33.12 6.74
CA PHE A 85 -6.40 32.23 5.71
C PHE A 85 -6.26 30.78 6.18
N VAL A 86 -6.10 30.55 7.49
CA VAL A 86 -5.96 29.23 8.09
C VAL A 86 -7.31 28.57 8.37
N HIS A 87 -8.37 29.38 8.50
CA HIS A 87 -9.74 28.87 8.63
C HIS A 87 -10.45 28.97 7.27
N GLU A 88 -10.04 28.08 6.35
CA GLU A 88 -10.95 27.71 5.26
C GLU A 88 -12.18 27.05 5.91
N PRO A 89 -13.41 27.43 5.53
CA PRO A 89 -14.60 26.72 6.01
C PRO A 89 -14.48 25.28 5.57
N GLU A 90 -14.32 24.37 6.53
CA GLU A 90 -14.41 22.94 6.27
C GLU A 90 -15.74 22.68 5.56
N LEU A 91 -15.66 22.29 4.29
CA LEU A 91 -16.82 21.80 3.56
C LEU A 91 -17.36 20.62 4.38
N PRO A 92 -18.66 20.58 4.68
CA PRO A 92 -19.22 19.47 5.45
C PRO A 92 -18.99 18.19 4.68
N LEU A 93 -18.12 17.34 5.19
CA LEU A 93 -17.98 15.97 4.71
C LEU A 93 -19.32 15.26 4.96
N PRO A 94 -19.92 14.58 3.98
CA PRO A 94 -21.26 13.99 4.10
C PRO A 94 -21.36 12.76 5.00
N PHE A 95 -20.34 12.46 5.81
CA PHE A 95 -20.38 11.35 6.76
C PHE A 95 -19.62 11.68 8.05
N GLN A 96 -20.23 12.47 8.94
CA GLN A 96 -19.94 12.37 10.37
C GLN A 96 -20.98 11.45 11.01
N VAL A 97 -20.58 10.21 11.26
CA VAL A 97 -21.30 9.37 12.20
C VAL A 97 -21.02 9.96 13.59
N MET A 98 -22.05 10.54 14.19
CA MET A 98 -22.02 10.97 15.59
C MET A 98 -21.83 9.72 16.45
N VAL A 99 -20.60 9.50 16.96
CA VAL A 99 -20.35 8.53 18.01
C VAL A 99 -20.57 9.24 19.33
N ASP A 100 -21.68 8.91 19.98
CA ASP A 100 -22.02 9.39 21.33
C ASP A 100 -21.09 8.72 22.34
N HIS A 101 -20.24 9.52 23.02
CA HIS A 101 -19.21 9.06 23.97
C HIS A 101 -19.72 8.94 25.40
N ALA A 102 -21.00 8.71 25.61
CA ALA A 102 -21.56 8.44 26.93
C ALA A 102 -21.61 6.93 27.22
N GLY A 103 -20.56 6.42 27.86
CA GLY A 103 -20.57 5.05 28.40
C GLY A 103 -19.37 4.20 28.03
N MET A 104 -18.16 4.56 28.48
CA MET A 104 -17.01 3.66 28.39
C MET A 104 -17.11 2.58 29.49
N GLU A 105 -17.76 1.48 29.17
CA GLU A 105 -17.56 0.21 29.88
C GLU A 105 -16.31 -0.50 29.30
N LYS A 106 -15.48 -1.05 30.19
CA LYS A 106 -14.25 -1.77 29.82
C LYS A 106 -14.56 -2.90 28.84
N PRO A 107 -13.73 -3.13 27.80
CA PRO A 107 -13.99 -4.18 26.84
C PRO A 107 -13.91 -5.55 27.53
N GLN A 108 -15.06 -6.14 27.79
CA GLN A 108 -15.19 -7.57 28.00
C GLN A 108 -14.75 -8.29 26.71
N ARG A 109 -13.89 -9.30 26.83
CA ARG A 109 -13.51 -10.18 25.73
C ARG A 109 -14.79 -10.71 25.09
N SER A 110 -15.17 -10.11 24.00
CA SER A 110 -16.38 -10.45 23.28
C SER A 110 -16.20 -11.81 22.61
N ALA A 111 -17.20 -12.65 22.82
CA ALA A 111 -17.40 -13.89 22.09
C ALA A 111 -17.29 -13.66 20.57
N ALA A 112 -16.87 -14.69 19.86
CA ALA A 112 -16.73 -14.68 18.39
C ALA A 112 -17.91 -13.94 17.75
N VAL A 113 -17.60 -12.82 17.10
CA VAL A 113 -18.59 -12.11 16.29
C VAL A 113 -18.95 -13.05 15.14
N GLU A 114 -20.16 -13.57 15.18
CA GLU A 114 -20.77 -14.30 14.08
C GLU A 114 -20.91 -13.34 12.91
N ILE A 115 -19.92 -13.37 12.01
CA ILE A 115 -19.92 -12.53 10.81
C ILE A 115 -20.94 -13.15 9.86
N ALA A 116 -22.15 -12.59 9.86
CA ALA A 116 -23.17 -12.95 8.90
C ALA A 116 -22.60 -12.85 7.47
N PRO A 117 -22.93 -13.80 6.58
CA PRO A 117 -22.46 -13.74 5.20
C PRO A 117 -22.88 -12.42 4.56
N LEU A 118 -21.94 -11.77 3.90
CA LEU A 118 -22.11 -10.46 3.27
C LEU A 118 -23.14 -10.57 2.12
N ARG A 119 -24.42 -10.48 2.45
CA ARG A 119 -25.46 -10.30 1.45
C ARG A 119 -25.51 -8.84 1.04
N VAL A 120 -24.55 -8.40 0.26
CA VAL A 120 -24.68 -7.15 -0.49
C VAL A 120 -25.73 -7.42 -1.57
N PRO A 121 -26.82 -6.63 -1.66
CA PRO A 121 -27.76 -6.78 -2.76
C PRO A 121 -26.96 -6.68 -4.07
N MET A 122 -26.90 -7.76 -4.83
CA MET A 122 -26.44 -7.69 -6.21
C MET A 122 -27.41 -6.74 -6.92
N GLN A 123 -26.96 -5.51 -7.22
CA GLN A 123 -27.56 -4.84 -8.35
C GLN A 123 -27.31 -5.76 -9.54
N ASP A 124 -28.37 -6.23 -10.14
CA ASP A 124 -28.33 -7.02 -11.36
C ASP A 124 -27.50 -6.26 -12.39
N ALA A 125 -26.20 -6.53 -12.40
CA ALA A 125 -25.32 -6.05 -13.45
C ALA A 125 -25.75 -6.80 -14.70
N ALA A 126 -26.51 -6.12 -15.53
CA ALA A 126 -26.88 -6.61 -16.85
C ALA A 126 -25.65 -7.22 -17.52
N PRO A 127 -25.79 -8.38 -18.19
CA PRO A 127 -24.66 -9.00 -18.88
C PRO A 127 -24.06 -8.00 -19.83
N VAL A 128 -22.80 -7.63 -19.62
CA VAL A 128 -22.09 -6.70 -20.50
C VAL A 128 -21.85 -7.40 -21.82
N ALA A 129 -22.81 -7.25 -22.72
CA ALA A 129 -22.66 -7.65 -24.12
C ALA A 129 -21.62 -6.70 -24.76
N GLY A 130 -20.51 -7.25 -25.25
CA GLY A 130 -19.60 -6.51 -26.10
C GLY A 130 -18.12 -6.47 -25.73
N LEU A 131 -17.71 -6.86 -24.52
CA LEU A 131 -16.31 -7.18 -24.28
C LEU A 131 -16.08 -8.63 -24.65
N SER A 132 -15.05 -8.88 -25.46
CA SER A 132 -14.61 -10.23 -25.82
C SER A 132 -14.16 -10.98 -24.56
N ARG A 133 -15.13 -11.41 -23.78
CA ARG A 133 -14.92 -12.35 -22.68
C ARG A 133 -14.71 -13.70 -23.33
N ASP A 134 -13.52 -14.23 -23.25
CA ASP A 134 -13.35 -15.63 -23.62
C ASP A 134 -14.09 -16.48 -22.55
N PRO A 135 -15.22 -17.15 -22.91
CA PRO A 135 -16.01 -17.89 -21.95
C PRO A 135 -15.21 -19.05 -21.30
N ARG A 136 -14.11 -19.47 -21.93
CA ARG A 136 -13.20 -20.48 -21.38
C ARG A 136 -12.45 -19.99 -20.14
N LEU A 137 -12.30 -18.66 -20.00
CA LEU A 137 -11.59 -18.00 -18.90
C LEU A 137 -12.49 -17.57 -17.75
N ILE A 138 -13.76 -18.00 -17.76
CA ILE A 138 -14.76 -17.58 -16.78
C ILE A 138 -15.45 -18.82 -16.19
N GLU A 139 -15.63 -18.83 -14.88
CA GLU A 139 -16.51 -19.75 -14.16
C GLU A 139 -17.55 -18.97 -13.38
N ASN A 140 -18.71 -19.55 -13.13
CA ASN A 140 -19.75 -18.92 -12.31
C ASN A 140 -19.52 -19.25 -10.84
N SER A 141 -19.52 -18.21 -9.99
CA SER A 141 -19.56 -18.33 -8.54
C SER A 141 -20.91 -17.89 -7.99
N ILE A 142 -21.11 -18.02 -6.67
CA ILE A 142 -22.30 -17.50 -5.99
C ILE A 142 -22.44 -15.98 -6.07
N HIS A 143 -21.33 -15.27 -6.36
CA HIS A 143 -21.29 -13.81 -6.51
C HIS A 143 -21.27 -13.35 -7.98
N GLY A 144 -21.32 -14.28 -8.91
CA GLY A 144 -21.27 -13.98 -10.35
C GLY A 144 -20.02 -14.55 -11.04
N PRO A 145 -19.71 -14.09 -12.27
CA PRO A 145 -18.62 -14.61 -13.07
C PRO A 145 -17.24 -14.22 -12.47
N VAL A 146 -16.37 -15.21 -12.32
CA VAL A 146 -15.00 -15.04 -11.81
C VAL A 146 -14.01 -15.66 -12.81
N PRO A 147 -12.75 -15.19 -12.85
CA PRO A 147 -11.74 -15.74 -13.75
C PRO A 147 -11.34 -17.15 -13.37
N ARG A 148 -11.03 -17.95 -14.40
CA ARG A 148 -10.39 -19.25 -14.29
C ARG A 148 -9.32 -19.43 -15.36
N ALA A 149 -8.34 -20.30 -15.16
CA ALA A 149 -7.54 -20.81 -16.27
C ALA A 149 -8.37 -21.82 -17.06
N SER A 150 -8.23 -21.81 -18.39
CA SER A 150 -8.95 -22.76 -19.23
C SER A 150 -8.28 -24.15 -19.21
N SER A 151 -9.02 -25.18 -19.62
CA SER A 151 -8.51 -26.56 -19.68
C SER A 151 -7.42 -26.75 -20.74
N ASP A 152 -7.38 -25.91 -21.76
CA ASP A 152 -6.37 -25.87 -22.82
C ASP A 152 -5.16 -24.95 -22.49
N GLY A 153 -5.06 -24.49 -21.24
CA GLY A 153 -3.91 -23.74 -20.72
C GLY A 153 -3.95 -22.24 -20.95
N LEU A 154 -5.04 -21.67 -21.50
CA LEU A 154 -5.18 -20.23 -21.60
C LEU A 154 -5.29 -19.60 -20.21
N LYS A 155 -4.62 -18.48 -20.02
CA LYS A 155 -4.63 -17.71 -18.77
C LYS A 155 -5.03 -16.27 -19.04
N ALA A 156 -5.85 -15.69 -18.18
CA ALA A 156 -6.31 -14.31 -18.29
C ALA A 156 -5.15 -13.31 -18.39
N ARG A 157 -4.06 -13.54 -17.64
CA ARG A 157 -2.84 -12.73 -17.68
C ARG A 157 -2.16 -12.67 -19.04
N HIS A 158 -2.41 -13.60 -19.95
CA HIS A 158 -1.88 -13.60 -21.33
C HIS A 158 -2.91 -13.09 -22.33
N VAL A 159 -4.17 -13.52 -22.20
CA VAL A 159 -5.25 -13.18 -23.14
C VAL A 159 -5.64 -11.70 -23.05
N TYR A 160 -5.65 -11.15 -21.83
CA TYR A 160 -6.02 -9.75 -21.60
C TYR A 160 -4.80 -8.82 -21.49
N ALA A 161 -3.59 -9.35 -21.62
CA ALA A 161 -2.37 -8.56 -21.71
C ALA A 161 -2.42 -7.63 -22.91
N ARG A 162 -1.88 -6.42 -22.75
CA ARG A 162 -1.67 -5.51 -23.87
C ARG A 162 -0.50 -6.04 -24.71
N PRO A 163 -0.69 -6.26 -26.03
CA PRO A 163 0.42 -6.64 -26.89
C PRO A 163 1.56 -5.63 -26.80
N PHE A 164 2.76 -6.14 -26.57
CA PHE A 164 3.97 -5.34 -26.50
C PHE A 164 5.11 -6.04 -27.22
N ALA A 165 5.69 -5.37 -28.22
CA ALA A 165 6.84 -5.84 -28.94
C ALA A 165 7.89 -4.71 -28.97
N ASP A 166 8.94 -4.86 -28.16
CA ASP A 166 10.08 -3.96 -28.19
C ASP A 166 11.36 -4.77 -28.12
N THR A 167 12.18 -4.62 -29.15
CA THR A 167 13.50 -5.25 -29.27
C THR A 167 14.62 -4.37 -28.73
N THR A 168 14.31 -3.15 -28.28
CA THR A 168 15.30 -2.23 -27.71
C THR A 168 15.77 -2.71 -26.35
N LYS A 169 17.01 -2.34 -26.00
CA LYS A 169 17.57 -2.62 -24.67
C LYS A 169 17.28 -1.50 -23.66
N ARG A 170 16.39 -0.57 -24.01
CA ARG A 170 16.06 0.57 -23.13
C ARG A 170 15.50 0.08 -21.80
N PRO A 171 15.81 0.78 -20.69
CA PRO A 171 15.18 0.53 -19.41
C PRO A 171 13.65 0.65 -19.49
N ARG A 172 12.93 -0.33 -18.92
CA ARG A 172 11.47 -0.43 -18.97
C ARG A 172 10.85 0.15 -17.71
N ILE A 173 9.83 0.96 -17.88
CA ILE A 173 9.03 1.48 -16.79
C ILE A 173 7.59 1.02 -16.97
N ALA A 174 7.03 0.36 -15.97
CA ALA A 174 5.59 0.16 -15.86
C ALA A 174 5.03 1.02 -14.73
N LEU A 175 3.83 1.54 -14.92
CA LEU A 175 3.14 2.33 -13.91
C LEU A 175 1.75 1.76 -13.69
N ILE A 176 1.34 1.60 -12.43
CA ILE A 176 0.02 1.13 -12.03
C ILE A 176 -0.66 2.23 -11.23
N ILE A 177 -1.85 2.63 -11.67
CA ILE A 177 -2.68 3.60 -10.96
C ILE A 177 -3.77 2.85 -10.19
N THR A 178 -3.81 3.03 -8.89
CA THR A 178 -4.73 2.35 -7.96
C THR A 178 -5.87 3.26 -7.50
N GLY A 179 -6.90 2.69 -6.87
CA GLY A 179 -8.05 3.42 -6.34
C GLY A 179 -9.09 3.83 -7.38
N LEU A 180 -8.97 3.30 -8.62
CA LEU A 180 -9.95 3.57 -9.66
C LEU A 180 -11.30 2.91 -9.33
N GLY A 181 -12.38 3.51 -9.85
CA GLY A 181 -13.75 3.09 -9.58
C GLY A 181 -14.39 3.78 -8.37
N LEU A 182 -13.61 4.25 -7.38
CA LEU A 182 -14.15 4.93 -6.19
C LEU A 182 -14.73 6.31 -6.52
N GLY A 183 -14.09 7.05 -7.40
CA GLY A 183 -14.58 8.32 -7.91
C GLY A 183 -14.86 8.24 -9.41
N ILE A 184 -16.11 8.47 -9.84
CA ILE A 184 -16.51 8.32 -11.24
C ILE A 184 -15.71 9.26 -12.13
N ALA A 185 -15.75 10.57 -11.86
CA ALA A 185 -15.12 11.58 -12.72
C ALA A 185 -13.59 11.43 -12.81
N VAL A 186 -12.92 11.14 -11.70
CA VAL A 186 -11.46 10.95 -11.69
C VAL A 186 -11.06 9.67 -12.42
N THR A 187 -11.85 8.62 -12.32
CA THR A 187 -11.63 7.36 -13.04
C THR A 187 -11.81 7.55 -14.53
N ASP A 188 -12.88 8.22 -14.95
CA ASP A 188 -13.13 8.52 -16.36
C ASP A 188 -12.02 9.39 -16.96
N LYS A 189 -11.56 10.41 -16.22
CA LYS A 189 -10.41 11.22 -16.62
C LYS A 189 -9.13 10.37 -16.75
N ALA A 190 -8.88 9.46 -15.81
CA ALA A 190 -7.71 8.57 -15.86
C ALA A 190 -7.76 7.66 -17.10
N ILE A 191 -8.90 7.08 -17.40
CA ILE A 191 -9.10 6.25 -18.60
C ILE A 191 -8.86 7.04 -19.88
N ALA A 192 -9.35 8.27 -19.96
CA ALA A 192 -9.26 9.10 -21.18
C ALA A 192 -7.87 9.68 -21.41
N HIS A 193 -7.14 10.07 -20.37
CA HIS A 193 -5.94 10.91 -20.49
C HIS A 193 -4.62 10.16 -20.25
N LEU A 194 -4.62 9.08 -19.44
CA LEU A 194 -3.38 8.33 -19.21
C LEU A 194 -2.97 7.53 -20.46
N PRO A 195 -1.66 7.35 -20.69
CA PRO A 195 -1.19 6.49 -21.78
C PRO A 195 -1.74 5.06 -21.69
N PRO A 196 -2.08 4.40 -22.81
CA PRO A 196 -2.66 3.05 -22.79
C PRO A 196 -1.77 1.96 -22.16
N ALA A 197 -0.47 2.18 -22.05
CA ALA A 197 0.46 1.26 -21.40
C ALA A 197 0.40 1.33 -19.85
N VAL A 198 -0.22 2.37 -19.29
CA VAL A 198 -0.41 2.48 -17.84
C VAL A 198 -1.46 1.47 -17.37
N GLY A 199 -1.08 0.62 -16.42
CA GLY A 199 -1.98 -0.34 -15.79
C GLY A 199 -3.00 0.35 -14.88
N LEU A 200 -4.24 -0.08 -14.93
CA LEU A 200 -5.36 0.51 -14.19
C LEU A 200 -5.89 -0.49 -13.15
N ALA A 201 -5.70 -0.19 -11.86
CA ALA A 201 -6.14 -1.04 -10.75
C ALA A 201 -7.43 -0.49 -10.12
N PHE A 202 -8.51 -1.25 -10.27
CA PHE A 202 -9.85 -0.89 -9.81
C PHE A 202 -10.14 -1.44 -8.42
N SER A 203 -10.74 -0.61 -7.58
CA SER A 203 -11.32 -1.06 -6.31
C SER A 203 -12.58 -1.89 -6.56
N PRO A 204 -12.81 -2.99 -5.84
CA PRO A 204 -14.05 -3.77 -5.97
C PRO A 204 -15.30 -3.02 -5.48
N TYR A 205 -15.11 -1.91 -4.78
CA TYR A 205 -16.19 -1.06 -4.26
C TYR A 205 -16.68 0.01 -5.25
N GLY A 206 -16.11 0.05 -6.45
CA GLY A 206 -16.52 1.01 -7.48
C GLY A 206 -18.00 0.87 -7.86
N GLN A 207 -18.65 2.02 -8.08
CA GLN A 207 -20.09 2.09 -8.38
C GLN A 207 -20.42 1.81 -9.85
N ASP A 208 -19.54 2.19 -10.78
CA ASP A 208 -19.76 2.12 -12.23
C ASP A 208 -18.66 1.30 -12.95
N LEU A 209 -18.23 0.21 -12.29
CA LEU A 209 -17.12 -0.62 -12.77
C LEU A 209 -17.38 -1.19 -14.17
N VAL A 210 -18.59 -1.61 -14.46
CA VAL A 210 -18.95 -2.23 -15.75
C VAL A 210 -18.63 -1.29 -16.91
N ARG A 211 -19.15 -0.07 -16.87
CA ARG A 211 -18.92 0.93 -17.92
C ARG A 211 -17.44 1.34 -18.00
N GLN A 212 -16.82 1.59 -16.84
CA GLN A 212 -15.42 2.05 -16.77
C GLN A 212 -14.44 0.98 -17.26
N VAL A 213 -14.62 -0.27 -16.85
CA VAL A 213 -13.84 -1.41 -17.34
C VAL A 213 -14.01 -1.59 -18.84
N GLN A 214 -15.24 -1.45 -19.35
CA GLN A 214 -15.51 -1.52 -20.79
C GLN A 214 -14.77 -0.43 -21.55
N ALA A 215 -14.85 0.81 -21.08
CA ALA A 215 -14.15 1.94 -21.70
C ALA A 215 -12.61 1.72 -21.70
N ALA A 216 -12.04 1.30 -20.57
CA ALA A 216 -10.62 1.04 -20.48
C ALA A 216 -10.15 -0.11 -21.39
N ARG A 217 -10.97 -1.16 -21.57
CA ARG A 217 -10.64 -2.29 -22.46
C ARG A 217 -10.72 -1.96 -23.94
N GLN A 218 -11.44 -0.92 -24.35
CA GLN A 218 -11.47 -0.46 -25.75
C GLN A 218 -10.07 -0.07 -26.26
N ASP A 219 -9.21 0.45 -25.35
CA ASP A 219 -7.82 0.79 -25.66
C ASP A 219 -6.83 -0.36 -25.38
N ASN A 220 -7.31 -1.59 -25.16
CA ASN A 220 -6.49 -2.74 -24.75
C ASN A 220 -5.63 -2.46 -23.50
N ARG A 221 -6.13 -1.67 -22.55
CA ARG A 221 -5.42 -1.39 -21.30
C ARG A 221 -5.37 -2.63 -20.41
N GLU A 222 -4.26 -2.80 -19.74
CA GLU A 222 -4.17 -3.83 -18.70
C GLU A 222 -4.90 -3.38 -17.45
N LEU A 223 -5.83 -4.20 -16.99
CA LEU A 223 -6.62 -3.96 -15.79
C LEU A 223 -6.17 -4.88 -14.68
N LEU A 224 -6.13 -4.35 -13.47
CA LEU A 224 -5.95 -5.11 -12.25
C LEU A 224 -7.16 -4.89 -11.34
N LEU A 225 -7.44 -5.86 -10.49
CA LEU A 225 -8.41 -5.72 -9.42
C LEU A 225 -7.68 -5.60 -8.09
N GLN A 226 -8.03 -4.60 -7.29
CA GLN A 226 -7.54 -4.47 -5.93
C GLN A 226 -8.31 -5.41 -5.01
N ILE A 227 -7.60 -6.17 -4.20
CA ILE A 227 -8.19 -7.04 -3.18
C ILE A 227 -8.05 -6.36 -1.82
N PRO A 228 -9.16 -6.06 -1.14
CA PRO A 228 -9.13 -5.50 0.20
C PRO A 228 -8.50 -6.49 1.18
N MET A 229 -7.51 -6.03 1.93
CA MET A 229 -6.76 -6.87 2.87
C MET A 229 -6.55 -6.14 4.18
N GLU A 230 -6.52 -6.88 5.29
CA GLU A 230 -6.36 -6.35 6.63
C GLU A 230 -5.02 -5.64 6.81
N PRO A 231 -5.01 -4.33 7.17
CA PRO A 231 -3.80 -3.60 7.53
C PRO A 231 -3.36 -3.90 8.96
N TYR A 232 -2.14 -3.46 9.35
CA TYR A 232 -1.65 -3.65 10.71
C TYR A 232 -2.41 -2.86 11.77
N ASP A 233 -2.95 -1.73 11.38
CA ASP A 233 -3.64 -0.78 12.25
C ASP A 233 -5.17 -0.89 12.21
N PHE A 234 -5.69 -2.03 11.71
CA PHE A 234 -7.12 -2.33 11.84
C PHE A 234 -7.53 -2.35 13.33
N PRO A 235 -8.65 -1.75 13.74
CA PRO A 235 -9.73 -1.18 12.91
C PRO A 235 -9.58 0.32 12.58
N THR A 236 -8.47 0.98 12.94
CA THR A 236 -8.27 2.40 12.65
C THR A 236 -8.32 2.67 11.14
N ASN A 237 -7.65 1.83 10.34
CA ASN A 237 -7.82 1.75 8.91
C ASN A 237 -8.56 0.47 8.57
N ASP A 238 -9.64 0.60 7.80
CA ASP A 238 -10.47 -0.52 7.36
C ASP A 238 -10.50 -0.56 5.83
N ALA A 239 -10.14 -1.71 5.25
CA ALA A 239 -10.20 -1.91 3.81
C ALA A 239 -11.62 -2.24 3.31
N GLY A 240 -12.61 -2.19 4.17
CA GLY A 240 -14.02 -2.37 3.84
C GLY A 240 -14.58 -3.78 4.03
N PRO A 241 -15.87 -3.97 3.76
CA PRO A 241 -16.62 -5.16 4.18
C PRO A 241 -16.15 -6.48 3.56
N ALA A 242 -15.53 -6.45 2.38
CA ALA A 242 -14.95 -7.63 1.72
C ALA A 242 -13.45 -7.81 2.04
N MET A 243 -12.95 -7.19 3.11
CA MET A 243 -11.56 -7.29 3.53
C MET A 243 -11.18 -8.73 3.90
N LEU A 244 -10.14 -9.24 3.27
CA LEU A 244 -9.52 -10.51 3.68
C LEU A 244 -8.78 -10.30 5.01
N ALA A 245 -9.12 -11.08 6.02
CA ALA A 245 -8.56 -10.93 7.36
C ALA A 245 -7.59 -12.07 7.69
N ALA A 246 -6.51 -11.75 8.39
CA ALA A 246 -5.42 -12.69 8.71
C ALA A 246 -5.91 -13.91 9.52
N ASP A 247 -6.80 -13.66 10.47
CA ASP A 247 -7.28 -14.68 11.40
C ASP A 247 -8.70 -15.17 11.07
N ALA A 248 -9.29 -14.74 9.94
CA ALA A 248 -10.62 -15.19 9.54
C ALA A 248 -10.59 -16.66 9.07
N PRO A 249 -11.67 -17.41 9.29
CA PRO A 249 -11.84 -18.73 8.70
C PRO A 249 -11.62 -18.72 7.19
N SER A 250 -11.10 -19.83 6.66
CA SER A 250 -10.73 -19.94 5.25
C SER A 250 -11.91 -19.75 4.29
N ASP A 251 -13.08 -20.26 4.67
CA ASP A 251 -14.34 -20.13 3.93
C ASP A 251 -14.84 -18.69 3.88
N VAL A 252 -14.69 -17.94 4.98
CA VAL A 252 -15.01 -16.50 5.04
C VAL A 252 -14.12 -15.70 4.11
N ASN A 253 -12.81 -15.93 4.14
CA ASN A 253 -11.88 -15.26 3.21
C ASN A 253 -12.13 -15.68 1.75
N GLN A 254 -12.47 -16.94 1.52
CA GLN A 254 -12.83 -17.43 0.19
C GLN A 254 -14.09 -16.75 -0.36
N ASP A 255 -15.12 -16.60 0.46
CA ASP A 255 -16.37 -15.91 0.09
C ASP A 255 -16.09 -14.44 -0.29
N ARG A 256 -15.35 -13.72 0.56
CA ARG A 256 -14.93 -12.33 0.32
C ARG A 256 -14.08 -12.17 -0.93
N LEU A 257 -13.18 -13.12 -1.16
CA LEU A 257 -12.36 -13.15 -2.38
C LEU A 257 -13.24 -13.33 -3.62
N LEU A 258 -14.14 -14.31 -3.62
CA LEU A 258 -15.05 -14.55 -4.74
C LEU A 258 -15.95 -13.35 -5.01
N TRP A 259 -16.45 -12.68 -3.95
CA TRP A 259 -17.19 -11.44 -4.10
C TRP A 259 -16.36 -10.37 -4.81
N SER A 260 -15.11 -10.16 -4.38
CA SER A 260 -14.22 -9.17 -5.01
C SER A 260 -13.94 -9.52 -6.46
N LEU A 261 -13.61 -10.79 -6.76
CA LEU A 261 -13.29 -11.27 -8.12
C LEU A 261 -14.47 -11.11 -9.09
N ALA A 262 -15.70 -11.23 -8.59
CA ALA A 262 -16.91 -11.12 -9.41
C ALA A 262 -17.28 -9.67 -9.78
N ARG A 263 -16.63 -8.66 -9.17
CA ARG A 263 -16.98 -7.24 -9.39
C ARG A 263 -16.67 -6.73 -10.80
N MET A 264 -15.69 -7.34 -11.47
CA MET A 264 -15.32 -7.00 -12.84
C MET A 264 -14.73 -8.23 -13.55
N THR A 265 -14.54 -8.16 -14.85
CA THR A 265 -13.93 -9.21 -15.67
C THR A 265 -12.90 -8.60 -16.64
N GLY A 266 -12.06 -9.42 -17.28
CA GLY A 266 -11.12 -8.95 -18.29
C GLY A 266 -9.86 -8.30 -17.71
N TYR A 267 -9.52 -8.62 -16.47
CA TYR A 267 -8.27 -8.17 -15.83
C TYR A 267 -7.17 -9.24 -15.92
N VAL A 268 -5.94 -8.78 -15.91
CA VAL A 268 -4.74 -9.63 -16.05
C VAL A 268 -4.22 -10.13 -14.69
N GLY A 269 -4.50 -9.40 -13.62
CA GLY A 269 -3.96 -9.70 -12.31
C GLY A 269 -4.64 -8.96 -11.18
N LEU A 270 -4.13 -9.19 -10.00
CA LEU A 270 -4.58 -8.63 -8.74
C LEU A 270 -3.47 -7.78 -8.11
N THR A 271 -3.87 -6.81 -7.29
CA THR A 271 -2.99 -6.12 -6.35
C THR A 271 -3.73 -5.93 -5.02
N ASN A 272 -3.03 -5.56 -3.97
CA ASN A 272 -3.66 -5.31 -2.68
C ASN A 272 -4.28 -3.90 -2.60
N LEU A 273 -5.31 -3.78 -1.79
CA LEU A 273 -5.80 -2.56 -1.20
C LEU A 273 -5.48 -2.65 0.29
N GLN A 274 -4.50 -1.88 0.78
CA GLN A 274 -3.90 -2.03 2.11
C GLN A 274 -3.23 -3.40 2.32
N GLY A 275 -3.32 -4.02 3.51
CA GLY A 275 -3.07 -5.45 3.68
C GLY A 275 -1.77 -5.85 4.35
N GLY A 276 -1.11 -4.99 5.10
CA GLY A 276 0.13 -5.33 5.79
C GLY A 276 0.03 -6.60 6.64
N ARG A 277 -0.97 -6.68 7.50
CA ARG A 277 -1.20 -7.82 8.40
C ARG A 277 -1.60 -9.09 7.64
N PHE A 278 -2.52 -8.97 6.67
CA PHE A 278 -2.96 -10.13 5.88
C PHE A 278 -1.80 -10.74 5.08
N ARG A 279 -0.98 -9.91 4.44
CA ARG A 279 0.17 -10.35 3.63
C ARG A 279 1.22 -11.13 4.44
N ASP A 280 1.37 -10.80 5.72
CA ASP A 280 2.32 -11.47 6.62
C ASP A 280 1.72 -12.71 7.28
N SER A 281 0.45 -13.00 7.03
CA SER A 281 -0.25 -14.16 7.58
C SER A 281 -0.14 -15.40 6.69
N PRO A 282 -0.33 -16.61 7.27
CA PRO A 282 -0.42 -17.84 6.47
C PRO A 282 -1.56 -17.84 5.45
N ALA A 283 -2.58 -17.01 5.63
CA ALA A 283 -3.71 -16.90 4.71
C ALA A 283 -3.29 -16.39 3.32
N MET A 284 -2.19 -15.63 3.23
CA MET A 284 -1.65 -15.16 1.95
C MET A 284 -1.23 -16.30 1.01
N ALA A 285 -0.72 -17.40 1.54
CA ALA A 285 -0.36 -18.57 0.71
C ALA A 285 -1.59 -19.12 -0.04
N ARG A 286 -2.75 -19.16 0.61
CA ARG A 286 -4.01 -19.59 -0.01
C ARG A 286 -4.47 -18.65 -1.11
N LEU A 287 -4.30 -17.34 -0.90
CA LEU A 287 -4.57 -16.36 -1.96
C LEU A 287 -3.66 -16.59 -3.17
N ALA A 288 -2.37 -16.82 -2.96
CA ALA A 288 -1.41 -17.10 -4.04
C ALA A 288 -1.82 -18.32 -4.87
N GLU A 289 -2.24 -19.42 -4.24
CA GLU A 289 -2.77 -20.61 -4.92
C GLU A 289 -4.02 -20.28 -5.76
N GLN A 290 -4.95 -19.48 -5.22
CA GLN A 290 -6.15 -19.07 -5.94
C GLN A 290 -5.80 -18.22 -7.18
N VAL A 291 -4.85 -17.30 -7.05
CA VAL A 291 -4.39 -16.42 -8.14
C VAL A 291 -3.82 -17.25 -9.29
N GLU A 292 -2.88 -18.15 -9.00
CA GLU A 292 -2.26 -18.99 -10.03
C GLU A 292 -3.27 -19.96 -10.68
N ARG A 293 -4.12 -20.58 -9.89
CA ARG A 293 -5.18 -21.48 -10.38
C ARG A 293 -6.15 -20.76 -11.32
N ARG A 294 -6.36 -19.46 -11.12
CA ARG A 294 -7.23 -18.64 -11.95
C ARG A 294 -6.55 -18.04 -13.18
N GLY A 295 -5.25 -18.32 -13.35
CA GLY A 295 -4.46 -17.81 -14.48
C GLY A 295 -4.21 -16.30 -14.42
N LEU A 296 -4.19 -15.74 -13.22
CA LEU A 296 -3.86 -14.35 -12.93
C LEU A 296 -2.41 -14.22 -12.44
N PHE A 297 -1.91 -12.99 -12.33
CA PHE A 297 -0.77 -12.69 -11.48
C PHE A 297 -1.22 -11.87 -10.25
N TYR A 298 -0.39 -11.83 -9.23
CA TYR A 298 -0.53 -10.89 -8.12
C TYR A 298 0.72 -10.02 -8.04
N ILE A 299 0.54 -8.73 -7.85
CA ILE A 299 1.63 -7.79 -7.62
C ILE A 299 1.38 -7.03 -6.32
N ASP A 300 2.35 -7.12 -5.41
CA ASP A 300 2.33 -6.43 -4.11
C ASP A 300 2.72 -4.96 -4.28
N ASP A 301 2.05 -4.05 -3.59
CA ASP A 301 2.35 -2.60 -3.62
C ASP A 301 3.67 -2.23 -2.92
N GLY A 302 4.22 -3.13 -2.13
CA GLY A 302 5.45 -2.92 -1.39
C GLY A 302 5.31 -2.08 -0.12
N ALA A 303 4.11 -1.58 0.22
CA ALA A 303 3.90 -0.74 1.39
C ALA A 303 4.20 -1.46 2.71
N GLY A 304 4.79 -0.74 3.67
CA GLY A 304 5.01 -1.22 5.04
C GLY A 304 6.13 -2.25 5.23
N ARG A 305 6.79 -2.70 4.16
CA ARG A 305 7.91 -3.66 4.27
C ARG A 305 9.24 -2.99 4.00
N THR A 306 10.05 -2.83 5.04
CA THR A 306 11.38 -2.21 4.95
C THR A 306 12.50 -3.17 4.54
N LYS A 307 12.29 -4.49 4.66
CA LYS A 307 13.27 -5.52 4.29
C LYS A 307 12.60 -6.67 3.54
N ARG A 308 13.27 -7.16 2.49
CA ARG A 308 13.08 -8.51 2.01
C ARG A 308 13.64 -9.42 3.11
N ASP A 309 12.79 -10.15 3.82
CA ASP A 309 13.21 -11.08 4.87
C ASP A 309 13.86 -12.35 4.31
N GLY A 310 14.57 -12.25 3.18
CA GLY A 310 15.28 -13.37 2.56
C GLY A 310 14.42 -14.57 2.13
N LYS A 311 13.12 -14.51 2.37
CA LYS A 311 12.16 -15.50 1.87
C LYS A 311 11.81 -15.13 0.44
N ASN A 312 11.98 -16.06 -0.48
CA ASN A 312 11.50 -15.94 -1.85
C ASN A 312 9.98 -15.77 -1.80
N GLU A 313 9.51 -14.53 -1.91
CA GLU A 313 8.09 -14.28 -2.09
C GLU A 313 7.71 -14.82 -3.48
N PRO A 314 6.67 -15.64 -3.59
CA PRO A 314 6.30 -16.30 -4.85
C PRO A 314 5.66 -15.33 -5.86
N TRP A 315 5.53 -14.06 -5.53
CA TRP A 315 4.93 -13.02 -6.39
C TRP A 315 5.80 -11.78 -6.54
N PRO A 316 5.67 -11.08 -7.69
CA PRO A 316 6.37 -9.83 -7.92
C PRO A 316 5.86 -8.72 -7.00
N ARG A 317 6.73 -7.74 -6.79
CA ARG A 317 6.48 -6.53 -6.01
C ARG A 317 6.70 -5.31 -6.88
N ALA A 318 5.89 -4.25 -6.67
CA ALA A 318 6.21 -2.93 -7.19
C ALA A 318 7.59 -2.49 -6.69
N SER A 319 8.36 -1.87 -7.57
CA SER A 319 9.70 -1.36 -7.23
C SER A 319 9.61 -0.22 -6.22
N MET A 320 8.52 0.54 -6.28
CA MET A 320 8.20 1.60 -5.33
C MET A 320 6.72 1.98 -5.34
N LEU A 321 6.23 2.45 -4.18
CA LEU A 321 4.99 3.19 -4.07
C LEU A 321 5.31 4.68 -4.16
N ILE A 322 4.64 5.37 -5.08
CA ILE A 322 4.84 6.80 -5.33
C ILE A 322 3.77 7.59 -4.58
N ASP A 323 4.21 8.52 -3.73
CA ASP A 323 3.31 9.48 -3.10
C ASP A 323 2.81 10.50 -4.13
N PRO A 324 1.51 10.62 -4.38
CA PRO A 324 0.97 11.60 -5.30
C PRO A 324 1.32 13.06 -4.93
N ALA A 325 1.55 13.34 -3.65
CA ALA A 325 1.98 14.68 -3.18
C ALA A 325 3.43 14.99 -3.60
N ALA A 326 4.28 13.96 -3.70
CA ALA A 326 5.69 14.06 -4.12
C ALA A 326 5.92 13.48 -5.53
N LEU A 327 4.96 13.61 -6.45
CA LEU A 327 4.88 12.93 -7.74
C LEU A 327 6.18 13.06 -8.56
N ASP A 328 6.70 14.28 -8.76
CA ASP A 328 7.87 14.49 -9.62
C ASP A 328 9.14 13.81 -9.07
N THR A 329 9.30 13.83 -7.75
CA THR A 329 10.40 13.14 -7.08
C THR A 329 10.25 11.62 -7.22
N GLY A 330 9.03 11.12 -7.04
CA GLY A 330 8.73 9.69 -7.19
C GLY A 330 8.94 9.18 -8.61
N LEU A 331 8.54 9.96 -9.63
CA LEU A 331 8.76 9.59 -11.04
C LEU A 331 10.24 9.58 -11.42
N LYS A 332 11.04 10.56 -10.93
CA LYS A 332 12.51 10.56 -11.12
C LYS A 332 13.17 9.36 -10.45
N GLU A 333 12.74 9.01 -9.26
CA GLU A 333 13.26 7.83 -8.56
C GLU A 333 12.89 6.53 -9.29
N LEU A 334 11.69 6.45 -9.86
CA LEU A 334 11.28 5.31 -10.69
C LEU A 334 12.17 5.17 -11.94
N GLU A 335 12.51 6.28 -12.60
CA GLU A 335 13.47 6.31 -13.71
C GLU A 335 14.86 5.82 -13.27
N ARG A 336 15.37 6.31 -12.13
CA ARG A 336 16.65 5.86 -11.56
C ARG A 336 16.66 4.34 -11.33
N LEU A 337 15.59 3.81 -10.71
CA LEU A 337 15.46 2.37 -10.46
C LEU A 337 15.42 1.57 -11.78
N ALA A 338 14.69 2.07 -12.78
CA ALA A 338 14.63 1.43 -14.11
C ALA A 338 16.01 1.43 -14.79
N GLN A 339 16.76 2.53 -14.70
CA GLN A 339 18.11 2.63 -15.25
C GLN A 339 19.07 1.63 -14.59
N GLU A 340 18.99 1.46 -13.27
CA GLU A 340 19.88 0.56 -12.53
C GLU A 340 19.56 -0.92 -12.74
N ARG A 341 18.27 -1.26 -12.83
CA ARG A 341 17.79 -2.65 -12.84
C ARG A 341 17.33 -3.14 -14.20
N GLY A 342 17.31 -2.25 -15.21
CA GLY A 342 16.77 -2.53 -16.55
C GLY A 342 15.24 -2.53 -16.61
N SER A 343 14.55 -2.61 -15.47
CA SER A 343 13.09 -2.51 -15.37
C SER A 343 12.66 -2.03 -13.98
N ALA A 344 11.61 -1.21 -13.91
CA ALA A 344 10.98 -0.81 -12.65
C ALA A 344 9.47 -0.68 -12.81
N ILE A 345 8.75 -1.04 -11.73
CA ILE A 345 7.29 -0.93 -11.64
C ILE A 345 6.96 0.06 -10.53
N GLY A 346 6.35 1.19 -10.87
CA GLY A 346 5.79 2.15 -9.93
C GLY A 346 4.32 1.90 -9.68
N MET A 347 3.86 2.18 -8.47
CA MET A 347 2.44 2.14 -8.12
C MET A 347 2.06 3.41 -7.39
N MET A 348 0.87 3.97 -7.66
CA MET A 348 0.37 5.17 -6.97
C MET A 348 -1.15 5.21 -6.95
N ALA A 349 -1.70 5.87 -5.92
CA ALA A 349 -3.13 6.15 -5.86
C ALA A 349 -3.54 7.24 -6.84
N VAL A 350 -4.74 7.11 -7.43
CA VAL A 350 -5.27 8.11 -8.34
C VAL A 350 -5.61 9.40 -7.61
N THR A 351 -5.21 10.55 -8.18
CA THR A 351 -5.71 11.87 -7.80
C THR A 351 -5.98 12.70 -9.06
N PRO A 352 -6.93 13.64 -9.06
CA PRO A 352 -7.21 14.46 -10.24
C PRO A 352 -5.98 15.22 -10.76
N ALA A 353 -5.12 15.69 -9.85
CA ALA A 353 -3.94 16.49 -10.17
C ALA A 353 -2.80 15.70 -10.81
N MET A 354 -2.69 14.38 -10.51
CA MET A 354 -1.59 13.56 -11.03
C MET A 354 -1.79 13.13 -12.49
N ILE A 355 -3.05 13.04 -12.96
CA ILE A 355 -3.37 12.43 -14.26
C ILE A 355 -2.66 13.16 -15.40
N ASP A 356 -2.83 14.48 -15.49
CA ASP A 356 -2.22 15.28 -16.56
C ASP A 356 -0.69 15.32 -16.44
N ARG A 357 -0.16 15.33 -15.22
CA ARG A 357 1.29 15.32 -14.95
C ARG A 357 1.94 13.99 -15.37
N VAL A 358 1.29 12.87 -15.07
CA VAL A 358 1.75 11.55 -15.50
C VAL A 358 1.67 11.42 -17.03
N ALA A 359 0.60 11.92 -17.66
CA ALA A 359 0.49 11.92 -19.12
C ALA A 359 1.62 12.73 -19.77
N ALA A 360 1.90 13.94 -19.27
CA ALA A 360 3.00 14.77 -19.76
C ALA A 360 4.38 14.13 -19.53
N TRP A 361 4.62 13.54 -18.35
CA TRP A 361 5.83 12.81 -18.04
C TRP A 361 6.06 11.65 -19.01
N ALA A 362 5.03 10.87 -19.27
CA ALA A 362 5.11 9.71 -20.16
C ALA A 362 5.49 10.09 -21.59
N GLN A 363 5.00 11.23 -22.11
CA GLN A 363 5.32 11.74 -23.44
C GLN A 363 6.82 12.04 -23.63
N THR A 364 7.53 12.36 -22.55
CA THR A 364 8.96 12.72 -22.59
C THR A 364 9.89 11.55 -22.25
N LEU A 365 9.37 10.38 -21.86
CA LEU A 365 10.16 9.23 -21.43
C LEU A 365 11.13 8.73 -22.52
N GLU A 366 10.67 8.61 -23.75
CA GLU A 366 11.49 8.12 -24.85
C GLU A 366 12.71 9.03 -25.15
N ALA A 367 12.51 10.33 -25.08
CA ALA A 367 13.59 11.30 -25.25
C ALA A 367 14.64 11.20 -24.14
N ARG A 368 14.26 10.70 -22.95
CA ARG A 368 15.17 10.43 -21.82
C ARG A 368 15.76 9.01 -21.84
N GLY A 369 15.50 8.24 -22.90
CA GLY A 369 16.06 6.90 -23.06
C GLY A 369 15.30 5.75 -22.38
N PHE A 370 14.10 5.99 -21.87
CA PHE A 370 13.25 4.98 -21.26
C PHE A 370 12.12 4.55 -22.19
N ILE A 371 11.45 3.45 -21.85
CA ILE A 371 10.23 3.02 -22.50
C ILE A 371 9.13 2.70 -21.48
N LEU A 372 7.94 3.29 -21.68
CA LEU A 372 6.76 2.92 -20.90
C LEU A 372 6.17 1.62 -21.47
N VAL A 373 6.02 0.63 -20.58
CA VAL A 373 5.57 -0.70 -21.00
C VAL A 373 4.34 -1.15 -20.20
N PRO A 374 3.50 -2.04 -20.74
CA PRO A 374 2.47 -2.71 -19.97
C PRO A 374 3.04 -3.46 -18.77
N VAL A 375 2.22 -3.66 -17.74
CA VAL A 375 2.64 -4.31 -16.49
C VAL A 375 3.14 -5.74 -16.74
N THR A 376 2.42 -6.51 -17.56
CA THR A 376 2.81 -7.88 -17.94
C THR A 376 4.19 -7.92 -18.60
N ALA A 377 4.47 -6.99 -19.52
CA ALA A 377 5.76 -6.91 -20.20
C ALA A 377 6.94 -6.52 -19.26
N ALA A 378 6.66 -5.78 -18.19
CA ALA A 378 7.65 -5.51 -17.16
C ALA A 378 7.91 -6.73 -16.28
N LEU A 379 6.87 -7.50 -15.96
CA LEU A 379 6.95 -8.72 -15.14
C LEU A 379 7.71 -9.84 -15.83
N GLU A 380 7.53 -10.02 -17.15
CA GLU A 380 8.24 -11.04 -17.93
C GLU A 380 9.75 -10.83 -17.94
N ARG A 381 10.23 -9.59 -17.94
CA ARG A 381 11.67 -9.29 -17.88
C ARG A 381 12.27 -9.41 -16.48
N GLY A 382 11.47 -9.20 -15.43
CA GLY A 382 11.89 -9.38 -14.04
C GLY A 382 11.94 -10.86 -13.61
N ALA A 383 11.39 -11.76 -14.41
CA ALA A 383 11.44 -13.21 -14.20
C ALA A 383 12.66 -13.89 -14.87
N ALA A 384 13.48 -13.13 -15.59
CA ALA A 384 14.77 -13.64 -16.09
C ALA A 384 15.77 -13.71 -14.92
N PRO A 385 16.46 -14.85 -14.74
CA PRO A 385 17.35 -15.14 -13.61
C PRO A 385 18.53 -14.19 -13.49
#